data_97792fa12774e917e13c2835b8cc63e7
#
_entry.id   97792fa12774e917e13c2835b8cc63e7
#
_cell.length_a   1.000
_cell.length_b   1.000
_cell.length_c   1.000
_cell.angle_alpha   90.00
_cell.angle_beta   90.00
_cell.angle_gamma   90.00
#
_symmetry.space_group_name_H-M   'P 1'
#
loop_
_entity.id
_entity.type
_entity.pdbx_description
1 polymer ?
#
loop_
_entity_poly.entity_id
_entity_poly.type
_entity_poly.pdbx_seq_one_letter_code
_entity_poly.pdbx_strand_id
1 'polypeptide(L)'
;MPESSGQLEAPTRLVLKVDVDTKVGLLDGTRRLADIMGELGLLASFFVAMGPDHSGRALKRVFRPGFLKKQMHSGAASAYGPVTMLYGLLLPGPIIAKSAPGLLNRLINEGHEVGLHGWDHVYWHDRVRHLDPARTRRQLELAAGLFRQITGLKPATFASPGWQVNDAALLAMADMGLSHVSCTRGSHPFRPRVAGRVLPLVELPTTMPSLDEVLGLAQVTPATAGQYLADQVRPGRLNVFTLHGEVEGRQMAPVLRQFLNILLGRGVVFQRLVDAALQAVQGPLPAEGIAWSTVPNRAGELAFQPSALDGAGHAA
;
A
#
# COMPACT_ATOMS: atom_id res chain seq x y z
N MET A 1 44.22 2.04 -26.55
CA MET A 1 43.03 1.32 -26.10
C MET A 1 42.42 2.14 -24.99
N PRO A 2 41.29 2.87 -25.18
CA PRO A 2 40.62 3.53 -24.07
C PRO A 2 39.87 2.45 -23.28
N GLU A 3 40.20 2.36 -22.00
CA GLU A 3 39.45 1.60 -21.01
C GLU A 3 38.02 2.14 -20.95
N SER A 4 37.04 1.29 -21.27
CA SER A 4 35.64 1.58 -21.08
C SER A 4 35.41 1.75 -19.57
N SER A 5 35.25 2.99 -19.11
CA SER A 5 34.73 3.30 -17.79
C SER A 5 33.34 2.69 -17.69
N GLY A 6 33.25 1.49 -17.12
CA GLY A 6 31.99 0.85 -16.78
C GLY A 6 31.24 1.79 -15.85
N GLN A 7 30.26 2.51 -16.37
CA GLN A 7 29.27 3.18 -15.52
C GLN A 7 28.64 2.08 -14.68
N LEU A 8 28.92 2.10 -13.37
CA LEU A 8 28.21 1.26 -12.41
C LEU A 8 26.73 1.60 -12.53
N GLU A 9 25.96 0.68 -13.09
CA GLU A 9 24.51 0.83 -13.16
C GLU A 9 23.97 1.09 -11.74
N ALA A 10 23.10 2.09 -11.61
CA ALA A 10 22.49 2.39 -10.32
C ALA A 10 21.75 1.13 -9.80
N PRO A 11 21.88 0.82 -8.51
CA PRO A 11 21.30 -0.39 -7.96
C PRO A 11 19.78 -0.40 -8.14
N THR A 12 19.24 -1.56 -8.47
CA THR A 12 17.79 -1.77 -8.51
C THR A 12 17.22 -1.58 -7.12
N ARG A 13 16.19 -0.74 -7.00
CA ARG A 13 15.59 -0.37 -5.71
C ARG A 13 14.14 -0.84 -5.64
N LEU A 14 13.71 -1.21 -4.44
CA LEU A 14 12.34 -1.65 -4.15
C LEU A 14 11.85 -1.05 -2.84
N VAL A 15 10.62 -0.53 -2.86
CA VAL A 15 9.88 -0.10 -1.69
C VAL A 15 8.93 -1.21 -1.26
N LEU A 16 9.02 -1.62 0.01
CA LEU A 16 8.03 -2.46 0.65
C LEU A 16 7.00 -1.57 1.33
N LYS A 17 5.80 -1.52 0.76
CA LYS A 17 4.65 -0.79 1.30
C LYS A 17 3.72 -1.78 2.00
N VAL A 18 3.60 -1.68 3.31
CA VAL A 18 2.79 -2.56 4.15
C VAL A 18 1.49 -1.87 4.52
N ASP A 19 0.37 -2.34 3.99
CA ASP A 19 -0.95 -1.87 4.36
C ASP A 19 -1.50 -2.75 5.51
N VAL A 20 -2.03 -2.10 6.56
CA VAL A 20 -2.54 -2.74 7.78
C VAL A 20 -3.98 -2.32 7.97
N ASP A 21 -4.91 -3.19 7.57
CA ASP A 21 -6.32 -2.88 7.41
C ASP A 21 -7.16 -3.21 8.63
N THR A 22 -6.67 -4.15 9.47
CA THR A 22 -7.45 -4.77 10.53
C THR A 22 -6.69 -4.87 11.85
N LYS A 23 -7.42 -5.13 12.93
CA LYS A 23 -6.82 -5.42 14.24
C LYS A 23 -5.91 -6.65 14.19
N VAL A 24 -6.33 -7.71 13.51
CA VAL A 24 -5.51 -8.94 13.42
C VAL A 24 -4.27 -8.73 12.56
N GLY A 25 -4.36 -7.94 11.50
CA GLY A 25 -3.22 -7.51 10.70
C GLY A 25 -2.20 -6.72 11.53
N LEU A 26 -2.68 -5.83 12.41
CA LEU A 26 -1.79 -5.11 13.31
C LEU A 26 -1.15 -6.02 14.36
N LEU A 27 -1.95 -6.80 15.09
CA LEU A 27 -1.48 -7.57 16.24
C LEU A 27 -0.54 -8.73 15.87
N ASP A 28 -0.90 -9.46 14.81
CA ASP A 28 -0.18 -10.67 14.42
C ASP A 28 0.72 -10.40 13.22
N GLY A 29 0.13 -9.87 12.16
CA GLY A 29 0.79 -9.70 10.87
C GLY A 29 1.91 -8.67 10.90
N THR A 30 1.63 -7.47 11.39
CA THR A 30 2.61 -6.38 11.46
C THR A 30 3.79 -6.72 12.36
N ARG A 31 3.56 -7.39 13.51
CA ARG A 31 4.64 -7.87 14.38
C ARG A 31 5.56 -8.80 13.62
N ARG A 32 4.97 -9.82 12.97
CA ARG A 32 5.75 -10.82 12.23
C ARG A 32 6.47 -10.19 11.03
N LEU A 33 5.88 -9.22 10.35
CA LEU A 33 6.56 -8.49 9.28
C LEU A 33 7.75 -7.71 9.82
N ALA A 34 7.59 -6.98 10.93
CA ALA A 34 8.69 -6.27 11.57
C ALA A 34 9.84 -7.23 11.97
N ASP A 35 9.49 -8.39 12.53
CA ASP A 35 10.49 -9.40 12.89
C ASP A 35 11.23 -9.94 11.64
N ILE A 36 10.50 -10.24 10.55
CA ILE A 36 11.11 -10.66 9.26
C ILE A 36 12.02 -9.56 8.70
N MET A 37 11.59 -8.30 8.74
CA MET A 37 12.40 -7.18 8.25
C MET A 37 13.66 -7.02 9.11
N GLY A 38 13.54 -7.12 10.45
CA GLY A 38 14.68 -7.04 11.37
C GLY A 38 15.69 -8.18 11.15
N GLU A 39 15.23 -9.43 10.99
CA GLU A 39 16.08 -10.59 10.68
C GLU A 39 16.89 -10.42 9.38
N LEU A 40 16.31 -9.76 8.38
CA LEU A 40 16.92 -9.54 7.07
C LEU A 40 17.63 -8.19 6.94
N GLY A 41 17.60 -7.34 7.97
CA GLY A 41 18.17 -5.99 7.93
C GLY A 41 17.46 -5.04 6.96
N LEU A 42 16.14 -5.21 6.77
CA LEU A 42 15.35 -4.45 5.80
C LEU A 42 14.50 -3.37 6.48
N LEU A 43 14.25 -2.28 5.77
CA LEU A 43 13.30 -1.25 6.16
C LEU A 43 12.09 -1.26 5.23
N ALA A 44 10.93 -0.89 5.76
CA ALA A 44 9.66 -0.84 5.06
C ALA A 44 8.84 0.39 5.48
N SER A 45 7.76 0.69 4.75
CA SER A 45 6.81 1.73 5.07
C SER A 45 5.48 1.09 5.45
N PHE A 46 5.06 1.26 6.71
CA PHE A 46 3.83 0.69 7.27
C PHE A 46 2.72 1.74 7.29
N PHE A 47 1.60 1.44 6.68
CA PHE A 47 0.42 2.29 6.64
C PHE A 47 -0.70 1.65 7.44
N VAL A 48 -1.11 2.30 8.53
CA VAL A 48 -2.03 1.71 9.50
C VAL A 48 -3.40 2.39 9.44
N ALA A 49 -4.45 1.59 9.28
CA ALA A 49 -5.81 2.05 9.50
C ALA A 49 -5.99 2.41 10.98
N MET A 50 -6.30 3.68 11.26
CA MET A 50 -6.22 4.20 12.63
C MET A 50 -7.46 3.93 13.46
N GLY A 51 -8.63 3.87 12.84
CA GLY A 51 -9.93 3.85 13.51
C GLY A 51 -10.54 2.45 13.65
N PRO A 52 -11.89 2.36 13.55
CA PRO A 52 -12.58 1.11 13.84
C PRO A 52 -12.35 0.04 12.77
N ASP A 53 -12.15 -1.19 13.23
CA ASP A 53 -12.14 -2.37 12.36
C ASP A 53 -13.58 -2.72 11.94
N HIS A 54 -13.91 -2.37 10.71
CA HIS A 54 -15.23 -2.67 10.12
C HIS A 54 -15.15 -3.73 9.03
N SER A 55 -14.17 -4.65 9.12
CA SER A 55 -13.90 -5.66 8.09
C SER A 55 -15.11 -6.53 7.76
N GLY A 56 -15.98 -6.79 8.73
CA GLY A 56 -17.23 -7.51 8.48
C GLY A 56 -18.15 -6.82 7.48
N ARG A 57 -18.12 -5.48 7.41
CA ARG A 57 -18.94 -4.75 6.41
C ARG A 57 -18.48 -5.02 4.98
N ALA A 58 -17.22 -5.40 4.78
CA ALA A 58 -16.71 -5.78 3.46
C ALA A 58 -17.37 -7.06 2.93
N LEU A 59 -17.98 -7.90 3.78
CA LEU A 59 -18.78 -9.06 3.34
C LEU A 59 -19.91 -8.68 2.38
N LYS A 60 -20.44 -7.47 2.48
CA LYS A 60 -21.45 -6.99 1.51
C LYS A 60 -20.93 -6.96 0.07
N ARG A 61 -19.60 -6.94 -0.11
CA ARG A 61 -18.96 -7.02 -1.44
C ARG A 61 -19.09 -8.42 -2.05
N VAL A 62 -19.31 -9.47 -1.22
CA VAL A 62 -19.51 -10.86 -1.66
C VAL A 62 -20.75 -11.00 -2.56
N PHE A 63 -21.75 -10.14 -2.37
CA PHE A 63 -22.94 -10.09 -3.21
C PHE A 63 -22.73 -9.39 -4.56
N ARG A 64 -21.52 -8.85 -4.83
CA ARG A 64 -21.22 -8.31 -6.17
C ARG A 64 -20.89 -9.44 -7.14
N PRO A 65 -21.42 -9.42 -8.38
CA PRO A 65 -21.15 -10.45 -9.38
C PRO A 65 -19.64 -10.69 -9.58
N GLY A 66 -19.21 -11.93 -9.56
CA GLY A 66 -17.81 -12.34 -9.76
C GLY A 66 -16.92 -12.35 -8.50
N PHE A 67 -17.36 -11.80 -7.37
CA PHE A 67 -16.55 -11.73 -6.15
C PHE A 67 -16.35 -13.11 -5.49
N LEU A 68 -17.41 -13.93 -5.39
CA LEU A 68 -17.36 -15.26 -4.79
C LEU A 68 -16.39 -16.22 -5.49
N LYS A 69 -16.36 -16.18 -6.83
CA LYS A 69 -15.49 -17.05 -7.63
C LYS A 69 -14.00 -16.72 -7.41
N LYS A 70 -13.67 -15.46 -7.13
CA LYS A 70 -12.30 -14.96 -6.86
C LYS A 70 -11.84 -15.25 -5.43
N GLN A 71 -12.72 -15.10 -4.44
CA GLN A 71 -12.37 -15.27 -3.03
C GLN A 71 -12.08 -16.72 -2.63
N MET A 72 -12.69 -17.70 -3.34
CA MET A 72 -12.41 -19.13 -3.12
C MET A 72 -10.99 -19.53 -3.57
N HIS A 73 -10.38 -18.80 -4.49
CA HIS A 73 -9.02 -19.08 -4.98
C HIS A 73 -7.91 -18.37 -4.18
N SER A 74 -8.21 -17.23 -3.56
CA SER A 74 -7.19 -16.42 -2.87
C SER A 74 -7.00 -16.74 -1.38
N GLY A 75 -7.88 -17.55 -0.77
CA GLY A 75 -7.84 -17.80 0.67
C GLY A 75 -8.06 -16.56 1.55
N ALA A 76 -8.45 -15.41 0.97
CA ALA A 76 -8.57 -14.14 1.66
C ALA A 76 -9.53 -14.18 2.85
N ALA A 77 -10.64 -14.94 2.75
CA ALA A 77 -11.58 -15.09 3.87
C ALA A 77 -10.94 -15.75 5.10
N SER A 78 -10.00 -16.67 4.90
CA SER A 78 -9.26 -17.34 5.99
C SER A 78 -8.17 -16.44 6.61
N ALA A 79 -7.68 -15.45 5.86
CA ALA A 79 -6.66 -14.52 6.35
C ALA A 79 -7.17 -13.62 7.49
N TYR A 80 -8.46 -13.22 7.45
CA TYR A 80 -9.04 -12.31 8.46
C TYR A 80 -9.50 -13.01 9.73
N GLY A 81 -9.88 -14.28 9.65
CA GLY A 81 -10.42 -15.05 10.78
C GLY A 81 -11.90 -14.71 11.10
N PRO A 82 -12.63 -15.62 11.80
CA PRO A 82 -14.08 -15.50 11.97
C PRO A 82 -14.53 -14.30 12.81
N VAL A 83 -13.79 -13.94 13.84
CA VAL A 83 -14.14 -12.80 14.73
C VAL A 83 -14.03 -11.47 14.00
N THR A 84 -12.98 -11.27 13.21
CA THR A 84 -12.79 -10.05 12.40
C THR A 84 -13.94 -9.85 11.41
N MET A 85 -14.48 -10.95 10.87
CA MET A 85 -15.62 -10.92 9.96
C MET A 85 -16.94 -10.50 10.62
N LEU A 86 -17.00 -10.46 11.95
CA LEU A 86 -18.16 -9.97 12.69
C LEU A 86 -18.07 -8.47 13.04
N TYR A 87 -16.88 -7.88 12.98
CA TYR A 87 -16.66 -6.49 13.33
C TYR A 87 -17.42 -5.52 12.39
N GLY A 88 -18.16 -4.62 12.98
CA GLY A 88 -18.98 -3.65 12.26
C GLY A 88 -20.30 -4.20 11.71
N LEU A 89 -20.59 -5.50 11.92
CA LEU A 89 -21.87 -6.16 11.61
C LEU A 89 -22.61 -6.55 12.91
N LEU A 90 -22.08 -7.54 13.62
CA LEU A 90 -22.64 -8.08 14.86
C LEU A 90 -21.90 -7.63 16.10
N LEU A 91 -20.61 -7.32 15.95
CA LEU A 91 -19.76 -6.83 17.03
C LEU A 91 -19.29 -5.39 16.71
N PRO A 92 -19.13 -4.52 17.73
CA PRO A 92 -18.50 -3.23 17.53
C PRO A 92 -17.05 -3.43 17.06
N GLY A 93 -16.64 -2.65 16.06
CA GLY A 93 -15.26 -2.69 15.58
C GLY A 93 -14.30 -2.06 16.60
N PRO A 94 -13.28 -2.79 17.06
CA PRO A 94 -12.25 -2.20 17.92
C PRO A 94 -11.47 -1.13 17.15
N ILE A 95 -10.94 -0.13 17.85
CA ILE A 95 -10.04 0.86 17.26
C ILE A 95 -8.69 0.19 17.00
N ILE A 96 -8.34 0.02 15.72
CA ILE A 96 -7.19 -0.77 15.28
C ILE A 96 -5.90 -0.28 15.94
N ALA A 97 -5.56 1.00 15.77
CA ALA A 97 -4.31 1.56 16.28
C ALA A 97 -4.20 1.52 17.82
N LYS A 98 -5.32 1.61 18.53
CA LYS A 98 -5.35 1.47 20.00
C LYS A 98 -5.14 0.03 20.49
N SER A 99 -5.27 -0.96 19.62
CA SER A 99 -5.07 -2.37 19.99
C SER A 99 -3.61 -2.71 20.27
N ALA A 100 -2.67 -1.98 19.68
CA ALA A 100 -1.23 -2.15 19.90
C ALA A 100 -0.45 -0.82 19.73
N PRO A 101 -0.70 0.19 20.58
CA PRO A 101 -0.07 1.51 20.42
C PRO A 101 1.45 1.45 20.50
N GLY A 102 2.01 0.58 21.33
CA GLY A 102 3.45 0.37 21.43
C GLY A 102 4.10 -0.20 20.16
N LEU A 103 3.33 -0.88 19.29
CA LEU A 103 3.87 -1.42 18.06
C LEU A 103 4.19 -0.33 17.04
N LEU A 104 3.37 0.72 16.93
CA LEU A 104 3.68 1.85 16.04
C LEU A 104 4.98 2.54 16.47
N ASN A 105 5.16 2.76 17.78
CA ASN A 105 6.39 3.34 18.31
C ASN A 105 7.59 2.40 18.12
N ARG A 106 7.41 1.08 18.25
CA ARG A 106 8.43 0.09 17.95
C ARG A 106 8.90 0.22 16.50
N LEU A 107 7.98 0.22 15.53
CA LEU A 107 8.31 0.35 14.10
C LEU A 107 9.10 1.63 13.81
N ILE A 108 8.69 2.76 14.39
CA ILE A 108 9.39 4.05 14.24
C ILE A 108 10.81 3.96 14.82
N ASN A 109 10.96 3.39 16.02
CA ASN A 109 12.26 3.25 16.69
C ASN A 109 13.21 2.28 15.96
N GLU A 110 12.67 1.28 15.26
CA GLU A 110 13.41 0.37 14.38
C GLU A 110 13.79 0.98 13.03
N GLY A 111 13.39 2.24 12.78
CA GLY A 111 13.72 2.98 11.57
C GLY A 111 12.76 2.79 10.40
N HIS A 112 11.68 2.03 10.58
CA HIS A 112 10.63 1.93 9.59
C HIS A 112 9.87 3.26 9.45
N GLU A 113 9.30 3.50 8.28
CA GLU A 113 8.35 4.57 8.09
C GLU A 113 6.96 4.11 8.54
N VAL A 114 6.24 4.98 9.26
CA VAL A 114 4.86 4.71 9.66
C VAL A 114 3.97 5.86 9.20
N GLY A 115 2.95 5.52 8.42
CA GLY A 115 1.98 6.45 7.84
C GLY A 115 0.53 6.05 8.11
N LEU A 116 -0.39 6.83 7.55
CA LEU A 116 -1.82 6.65 7.70
C LEU A 116 -2.40 5.77 6.59
N HIS A 117 -3.35 4.88 6.95
CA HIS A 117 -4.18 4.13 6.01
C HIS A 117 -5.68 4.43 6.19
N GLY A 118 -5.99 5.71 6.41
CA GLY A 118 -7.33 6.20 6.68
C GLY A 118 -7.77 6.03 8.14
N TRP A 119 -9.01 6.49 8.42
CA TRP A 119 -9.66 6.28 9.72
C TRP A 119 -10.44 4.97 9.71
N ASP A 120 -11.46 4.85 8.88
CA ASP A 120 -12.26 3.63 8.67
C ASP A 120 -11.92 3.09 7.28
N HIS A 121 -11.10 2.02 7.24
CA HIS A 121 -10.61 1.41 6.01
C HIS A 121 -11.75 1.03 5.05
N VAL A 122 -12.79 0.36 5.55
CA VAL A 122 -13.90 -0.12 4.70
C VAL A 122 -14.76 1.05 4.22
N TYR A 123 -15.01 2.03 5.08
CA TYR A 123 -15.77 3.22 4.70
C TYR A 123 -15.03 4.04 3.65
N TRP A 124 -13.71 4.24 3.83
CA TRP A 124 -12.87 4.92 2.85
C TRP A 124 -12.91 4.20 1.51
N HIS A 125 -12.55 2.92 1.51
CA HIS A 125 -12.52 2.11 0.28
C HIS A 125 -13.85 2.14 -0.50
N ASP A 126 -14.98 2.08 0.19
CA ASP A 126 -16.28 1.97 -0.48
C ASP A 126 -16.89 3.33 -0.84
N ARG A 127 -16.44 4.42 -0.23
CA ARG A 127 -17.16 5.69 -0.28
C ARG A 127 -16.33 6.90 -0.73
N VAL A 128 -15.00 6.91 -0.53
CA VAL A 128 -14.19 8.13 -0.73
C VAL A 128 -14.38 8.75 -2.10
N ARG A 129 -14.53 7.95 -3.14
CA ARG A 129 -14.75 8.43 -4.52
C ARG A 129 -15.91 9.44 -4.64
N HIS A 130 -16.92 9.29 -3.80
CA HIS A 130 -18.16 10.09 -3.82
C HIS A 130 -18.39 10.89 -2.54
N LEU A 131 -17.42 10.93 -1.62
CA LEU A 131 -17.53 11.74 -0.42
C LEU A 131 -17.35 13.22 -0.75
N ASP A 132 -18.13 14.04 -0.05
CA ASP A 132 -17.92 15.49 -0.05
C ASP A 132 -16.58 15.86 0.64
N PRO A 133 -16.06 17.07 0.39
CA PRO A 133 -14.77 17.51 0.93
C PRO A 133 -14.73 17.50 2.47
N ALA A 134 -15.81 17.86 3.14
CA ALA A 134 -15.83 17.95 4.60
C ALA A 134 -15.74 16.55 5.24
N ARG A 135 -16.49 15.58 4.73
CA ARG A 135 -16.42 14.19 5.21
C ARG A 135 -15.08 13.54 4.88
N THR A 136 -14.53 13.82 3.70
CA THR A 136 -13.20 13.32 3.32
C THR A 136 -12.12 13.87 4.26
N ARG A 137 -12.10 15.18 4.49
CA ARG A 137 -11.18 15.82 5.44
C ARG A 137 -11.34 15.25 6.84
N ARG A 138 -12.58 15.04 7.32
CA ARG A 138 -12.86 14.49 8.65
C ARG A 138 -12.22 13.10 8.84
N GLN A 139 -12.23 12.22 7.83
CA GLN A 139 -11.57 10.91 7.91
C GLN A 139 -10.05 11.06 8.11
N LEU A 140 -9.41 11.97 7.38
CA LEU A 140 -7.98 12.24 7.48
C LEU A 140 -7.61 12.86 8.84
N GLU A 141 -8.38 13.83 9.31
CA GLU A 141 -8.14 14.51 10.59
C GLU A 141 -8.27 13.57 11.79
N LEU A 142 -9.28 12.69 11.79
CA LEU A 142 -9.44 11.67 12.83
C LEU A 142 -8.25 10.72 12.86
N ALA A 143 -7.79 10.25 11.70
CA ALA A 143 -6.63 9.38 11.59
C ALA A 143 -5.36 10.08 12.08
N ALA A 144 -5.11 11.30 11.62
CA ALA A 144 -3.95 12.10 12.00
C ALA A 144 -3.96 12.48 13.50
N GLY A 145 -5.13 12.77 14.05
CA GLY A 145 -5.29 13.06 15.47
C GLY A 145 -4.91 11.88 16.37
N LEU A 146 -5.39 10.67 16.03
CA LEU A 146 -5.04 9.47 16.79
C LEU A 146 -3.57 9.06 16.59
N PHE A 147 -3.05 9.17 15.36
CA PHE A 147 -1.64 8.92 15.09
C PHE A 147 -0.74 9.79 15.98
N ARG A 148 -1.03 11.10 16.04
CA ARG A 148 -0.29 12.06 16.88
C ARG A 148 -0.44 11.74 18.37
N GLN A 149 -1.61 11.32 18.81
CA GLN A 149 -1.84 10.91 20.19
C GLN A 149 -0.99 9.69 20.58
N ILE A 150 -0.82 8.73 19.69
CA ILE A 150 -0.07 7.48 19.95
C ILE A 150 1.43 7.69 19.82
N THR A 151 1.88 8.40 18.78
CA THR A 151 3.30 8.47 18.43
C THR A 151 4.00 9.75 18.88
N GLY A 152 3.25 10.79 19.21
CA GLY A 152 3.78 12.15 19.45
C GLY A 152 4.17 12.89 18.16
N LEU A 153 4.11 12.25 16.99
CA LEU A 153 4.57 12.80 15.72
C LEU A 153 3.39 13.29 14.86
N LYS A 154 3.67 14.22 13.94
CA LYS A 154 2.74 14.52 12.85
C LYS A 154 2.91 13.46 11.76
N PRO A 155 1.81 12.95 11.17
CA PRO A 155 1.94 12.05 10.02
C PRO A 155 2.50 12.82 8.83
N ALA A 156 3.44 12.20 8.11
CA ALA A 156 4.08 12.78 6.93
C ALA A 156 3.57 12.14 5.62
N THR A 157 2.90 10.99 5.71
CA THR A 157 2.54 10.18 4.56
C THR A 157 1.21 9.46 4.74
N PHE A 158 0.61 9.09 3.61
CA PHE A 158 -0.67 8.37 3.54
C PHE A 158 -0.66 7.37 2.39
N ALA A 159 -1.21 6.18 2.62
CA ALA A 159 -1.57 5.25 1.56
C ALA A 159 -3.08 5.05 1.54
N SER A 160 -3.67 5.03 0.35
CA SER A 160 -5.12 4.89 0.23
C SER A 160 -5.59 3.45 0.36
N PRO A 161 -6.59 3.17 1.22
CA PRO A 161 -7.30 1.91 1.22
C PRO A 161 -7.78 1.52 -0.18
N GLY A 162 -7.32 0.35 -0.67
CA GLY A 162 -7.72 -0.20 -1.95
C GLY A 162 -7.45 0.70 -3.16
N TRP A 163 -6.46 1.58 -3.10
CA TRP A 163 -6.16 2.57 -4.15
C TRP A 163 -7.38 3.43 -4.52
N GLN A 164 -8.17 3.83 -3.51
CA GLN A 164 -9.33 4.71 -3.68
C GLN A 164 -8.99 6.10 -3.15
N VAL A 165 -9.03 7.10 -4.02
CA VAL A 165 -8.74 8.50 -3.68
C VAL A 165 -9.63 9.43 -4.52
N ASN A 166 -9.95 10.61 -4.00
CA ASN A 166 -10.62 11.68 -4.76
C ASN A 166 -9.82 12.98 -4.65
N ASP A 167 -10.18 13.96 -5.44
CA ASP A 167 -9.54 15.27 -5.45
C ASP A 167 -9.57 15.96 -4.08
N ALA A 168 -10.68 15.84 -3.36
CA ALA A 168 -10.82 16.41 -2.02
C ALA A 168 -9.83 15.79 -1.02
N ALA A 169 -9.53 14.50 -1.15
CA ALA A 169 -8.54 13.82 -0.32
C ALA A 169 -7.13 14.34 -0.61
N LEU A 170 -6.76 14.46 -1.88
CA LEU A 170 -5.44 14.98 -2.28
C LEU A 170 -5.23 16.42 -1.82
N LEU A 171 -6.25 17.27 -1.96
CA LEU A 171 -6.22 18.65 -1.45
C LEU A 171 -6.07 18.68 0.07
N ALA A 172 -6.86 17.88 0.79
CA ALA A 172 -6.79 17.83 2.25
C ALA A 172 -5.43 17.31 2.75
N MET A 173 -4.84 16.29 2.11
CA MET A 173 -3.50 15.78 2.43
C MET A 173 -2.43 16.87 2.22
N ALA A 174 -2.51 17.63 1.12
CA ALA A 174 -1.61 18.75 0.86
C ALA A 174 -1.75 19.86 1.93
N ASP A 175 -2.99 20.24 2.27
CA ASP A 175 -3.27 21.24 3.31
C ASP A 175 -2.81 20.79 4.71
N MET A 176 -2.84 19.50 5.00
CA MET A 176 -2.33 18.91 6.25
C MET A 176 -0.81 18.86 6.30
N GLY A 177 -0.13 19.15 5.19
CA GLY A 177 1.32 19.17 5.08
C GLY A 177 1.96 17.79 4.95
N LEU A 178 1.25 16.80 4.41
CA LEU A 178 1.88 15.55 4.02
C LEU A 178 2.87 15.82 2.89
N SER A 179 4.01 15.13 2.90
CA SER A 179 5.07 15.31 1.91
C SER A 179 4.93 14.38 0.72
N HIS A 180 4.50 13.14 0.96
CA HIS A 180 4.34 12.13 -0.07
C HIS A 180 3.20 11.18 0.27
N VAL A 181 2.68 10.50 -0.75
CA VAL A 181 1.54 9.59 -0.62
C VAL A 181 1.67 8.43 -1.61
N SER A 182 0.93 7.32 -1.37
CA SER A 182 0.84 6.17 -2.27
C SER A 182 -0.63 5.76 -2.41
N CYS A 183 -1.33 6.48 -3.25
CA CYS A 183 -2.79 6.39 -3.38
C CYS A 183 -3.23 5.74 -4.69
N THR A 184 -2.32 5.56 -5.65
CA THR A 184 -2.65 5.12 -7.00
C THR A 184 -1.86 3.89 -7.44
N ARG A 185 -2.29 3.31 -8.56
CA ARG A 185 -1.47 2.41 -9.38
C ARG A 185 -0.80 3.24 -10.47
N GLY A 186 0.41 2.85 -10.87
CA GLY A 186 1.14 3.61 -11.88
C GLY A 186 2.52 3.06 -12.18
N SER A 187 3.40 3.88 -12.74
CA SER A 187 4.73 3.45 -13.22
C SER A 187 5.90 4.30 -12.71
N HIS A 188 5.64 5.53 -12.30
CA HIS A 188 6.70 6.48 -11.88
C HIS A 188 6.15 7.54 -10.91
N PRO A 189 7.03 8.21 -10.12
CA PRO A 189 6.61 9.27 -9.21
C PRO A 189 6.06 10.47 -9.99
N PHE A 190 5.05 11.15 -9.42
CA PHE A 190 4.48 12.35 -10.01
C PHE A 190 3.92 13.31 -8.94
N ARG A 191 3.61 14.54 -9.32
CA ARG A 191 2.86 15.48 -8.49
C ARG A 191 1.39 15.44 -8.87
N PRO A 192 0.48 15.17 -7.93
CA PRO A 192 -0.96 15.22 -8.22
C PRO A 192 -1.39 16.60 -8.69
N ARG A 193 -2.20 16.64 -9.75
CA ARG A 193 -2.84 17.86 -10.28
C ARG A 193 -4.34 17.76 -10.06
N VAL A 194 -4.89 18.73 -9.34
CA VAL A 194 -6.32 18.83 -9.02
C VAL A 194 -6.84 20.19 -9.48
N ALA A 195 -7.87 20.20 -10.31
CA ALA A 195 -8.47 21.42 -10.85
C ALA A 195 -7.44 22.43 -11.41
N GLY A 196 -6.44 21.91 -12.14
CA GLY A 196 -5.35 22.71 -12.73
C GLY A 196 -4.21 23.05 -11.76
N ARG A 197 -4.38 22.89 -10.44
CA ARG A 197 -3.35 23.17 -9.44
C ARG A 197 -2.45 21.94 -9.24
N VAL A 198 -1.14 22.11 -9.35
CA VAL A 198 -0.14 21.11 -8.99
C VAL A 198 0.06 21.15 -7.47
N LEU A 199 -0.11 20.01 -6.81
CA LEU A 199 0.02 19.90 -5.36
C LEU A 199 1.47 19.70 -4.93
N PRO A 200 1.87 20.14 -3.71
CA PRO A 200 3.22 19.94 -3.19
C PRO A 200 3.49 18.50 -2.71
N LEU A 201 2.55 17.60 -2.95
CA LEU A 201 2.67 16.17 -2.66
C LEU A 201 3.52 15.45 -3.72
N VAL A 202 4.23 14.41 -3.31
CA VAL A 202 4.79 13.42 -4.23
C VAL A 202 3.95 12.16 -4.17
N GLU A 203 3.30 11.79 -5.27
CA GLU A 203 2.65 10.49 -5.38
C GLU A 203 3.67 9.45 -5.84
N LEU A 204 3.76 8.35 -5.09
CA LEU A 204 4.57 7.18 -5.41
C LEU A 204 3.60 6.00 -5.64
N PRO A 205 3.19 5.77 -6.87
CA PRO A 205 2.20 4.74 -7.15
C PRO A 205 2.72 3.33 -6.84
N THR A 206 1.82 2.42 -6.49
CA THR A 206 2.12 0.98 -6.51
C THR A 206 2.35 0.55 -7.96
N THR A 207 3.55 0.04 -8.24
CA THR A 207 3.98 -0.32 -9.61
C THR A 207 3.97 -1.81 -9.86
N MET A 208 3.99 -2.62 -8.81
CA MET A 208 4.02 -4.08 -8.90
C MET A 208 2.62 -4.67 -8.65
N PRO A 209 2.33 -5.86 -9.19
CA PRO A 209 1.13 -6.58 -8.78
C PRO A 209 1.22 -6.99 -7.31
N SER A 210 0.08 -7.00 -6.61
CA SER A 210 -0.01 -7.53 -5.25
C SER A 210 -0.12 -9.07 -5.27
N LEU A 211 0.13 -9.71 -4.12
CA LEU A 211 0.12 -11.18 -4.05
C LEU A 211 -1.23 -11.78 -4.40
N ASP A 212 -2.34 -11.16 -3.98
CA ASP A 212 -3.70 -11.60 -4.32
C ASP A 212 -4.00 -11.52 -5.82
N GLU A 213 -3.44 -10.53 -6.52
CA GLU A 213 -3.55 -10.40 -7.96
C GLU A 213 -2.82 -11.54 -8.69
N VAL A 214 -1.60 -11.88 -8.25
CA VAL A 214 -0.81 -12.94 -8.91
C VAL A 214 -1.31 -14.35 -8.58
N LEU A 215 -1.81 -14.60 -7.37
CA LEU A 215 -2.43 -15.88 -7.01
C LEU A 215 -3.75 -16.12 -7.76
N GLY A 216 -4.33 -15.10 -8.38
CA GLY A 216 -5.46 -15.23 -9.30
C GLY A 216 -5.09 -15.70 -10.70
N LEU A 217 -3.78 -15.79 -11.04
CA LEU A 217 -3.29 -16.28 -12.32
C LEU A 217 -3.24 -17.82 -12.30
N ALA A 218 -3.74 -18.47 -13.36
CA ALA A 218 -3.86 -19.94 -13.41
C ALA A 218 -2.52 -20.68 -13.24
N GLN A 219 -1.41 -20.07 -13.66
CA GLN A 219 -0.08 -20.66 -13.59
C GLN A 219 0.69 -20.36 -12.30
N VAL A 220 0.14 -19.51 -11.40
CA VAL A 220 0.83 -19.09 -10.18
C VAL A 220 0.23 -19.82 -8.97
N THR A 221 1.07 -20.46 -8.21
CA THR A 221 0.75 -21.11 -6.94
C THR A 221 1.49 -20.43 -5.80
N PRO A 222 1.14 -20.65 -4.52
CA PRO A 222 1.93 -20.14 -3.41
C PRO A 222 3.42 -20.53 -3.48
N ALA A 223 3.75 -21.71 -4.01
CA ALA A 223 5.14 -22.16 -4.16
C ALA A 223 5.94 -21.36 -5.22
N THR A 224 5.27 -20.83 -6.24
CA THR A 224 5.91 -20.11 -7.35
C THR A 224 5.71 -18.59 -7.28
N ALA A 225 4.81 -18.11 -6.41
CA ALA A 225 4.43 -16.69 -6.35
C ALA A 225 5.60 -15.76 -5.96
N GLY A 226 6.48 -16.20 -5.03
CA GLY A 226 7.65 -15.42 -4.64
C GLY A 226 8.62 -15.20 -5.80
N GLN A 227 8.88 -16.23 -6.59
CA GLN A 227 9.71 -16.13 -7.80
C GLN A 227 9.02 -15.24 -8.86
N TYR A 228 7.73 -15.47 -9.11
CA TYR A 228 6.97 -14.68 -10.09
C TYR A 228 6.99 -13.19 -9.75
N LEU A 229 6.78 -12.82 -8.48
CA LEU A 229 6.85 -11.43 -8.02
C LEU A 229 8.26 -10.86 -8.17
N ALA A 230 9.31 -11.63 -7.84
CA ALA A 230 10.69 -11.17 -7.98
C ALA A 230 11.06 -10.88 -9.44
N ASP A 231 10.46 -11.59 -10.40
CA ASP A 231 10.67 -11.38 -11.83
C ASP A 231 9.91 -10.13 -12.36
N GLN A 232 9.02 -9.53 -11.57
CA GLN A 232 8.37 -8.26 -11.91
C GLN A 232 9.20 -7.03 -11.57
N VAL A 233 10.25 -7.16 -10.74
CA VAL A 233 11.12 -6.04 -10.35
C VAL A 233 11.93 -5.57 -11.56
N ARG A 234 11.89 -4.27 -11.84
CA ARG A 234 12.50 -3.66 -13.03
C ARG A 234 13.69 -2.78 -12.65
N PRO A 235 14.89 -3.04 -13.18
CA PRO A 235 16.03 -2.13 -13.02
C PRO A 235 15.73 -0.73 -13.56
N GLY A 236 16.30 0.29 -12.95
CA GLY A 236 16.19 1.68 -13.40
C GLY A 236 14.79 2.31 -13.27
N ARG A 237 13.83 1.60 -12.66
CA ARG A 237 12.46 2.08 -12.46
C ARG A 237 12.06 2.10 -10.98
N LEU A 238 11.01 2.85 -10.67
CA LEU A 238 10.36 2.76 -9.36
C LEU A 238 9.72 1.37 -9.23
N ASN A 239 10.07 0.65 -8.17
CA ASN A 239 9.42 -0.58 -7.78
C ASN A 239 8.77 -0.36 -6.42
N VAL A 240 7.45 -0.40 -6.34
CA VAL A 240 6.66 -0.34 -5.10
C VAL A 240 5.80 -1.60 -5.05
N PHE A 241 6.10 -2.46 -4.11
CA PHE A 241 5.33 -3.67 -3.83
C PHE A 241 4.45 -3.44 -2.61
N THR A 242 3.14 -3.57 -2.78
CA THR A 242 2.17 -3.48 -1.68
C THR A 242 1.90 -4.87 -1.13
N LEU A 243 2.10 -5.02 0.17
CA LEU A 243 1.80 -6.23 0.94
C LEU A 243 0.87 -5.87 2.11
N HIS A 244 0.16 -6.87 2.64
CA HIS A 244 -0.83 -6.65 3.68
C HIS A 244 -0.45 -7.40 4.96
N GLY A 245 -0.58 -6.74 6.10
CA GLY A 245 -0.36 -7.37 7.41
C GLY A 245 -1.14 -8.67 7.57
N GLU A 246 -2.36 -8.70 7.05
CA GLU A 246 -3.29 -9.82 7.12
C GLU A 246 -2.87 -11.03 6.30
N VAL A 247 -2.11 -10.84 5.24
CA VAL A 247 -1.80 -11.85 4.22
C VAL A 247 -0.33 -12.27 4.35
N GLU A 248 0.59 -11.42 3.90
CA GLU A 248 2.04 -11.69 3.91
C GLU A 248 2.62 -11.69 5.33
N GLY A 249 2.00 -10.98 6.26
CA GLY A 249 2.36 -11.05 7.68
C GLY A 249 1.88 -12.32 8.38
N ARG A 250 1.03 -13.12 7.76
CA ARG A 250 0.42 -14.32 8.37
C ARG A 250 0.63 -15.56 7.53
N GLN A 251 -0.40 -16.02 6.82
CA GLN A 251 -0.37 -17.30 6.10
C GLN A 251 0.64 -17.30 4.93
N MET A 252 0.84 -16.16 4.30
CA MET A 252 1.73 -16.03 3.14
C MET A 252 3.14 -15.53 3.51
N ALA A 253 3.51 -15.54 4.80
CA ALA A 253 4.86 -15.19 5.24
C ALA A 253 5.97 -16.06 4.58
N PRO A 254 5.78 -17.36 4.31
CA PRO A 254 6.77 -18.14 3.57
C PRO A 254 6.99 -17.63 2.14
N VAL A 255 5.92 -17.21 1.44
CA VAL A 255 5.99 -16.62 0.09
C VAL A 255 6.77 -15.31 0.12
N LEU A 256 6.48 -14.44 1.11
CA LEU A 256 7.21 -13.19 1.30
C LEU A 256 8.70 -13.46 1.55
N ARG A 257 9.05 -14.39 2.44
CA ARG A 257 10.46 -14.74 2.69
C ARG A 257 11.17 -15.24 1.44
N GLN A 258 10.53 -16.08 0.64
CA GLN A 258 11.07 -16.51 -0.65
C GLN A 258 11.34 -15.32 -1.56
N PHE A 259 10.36 -14.44 -1.75
CA PHE A 259 10.48 -13.21 -2.54
C PHE A 259 11.65 -12.34 -2.09
N LEU A 260 11.74 -12.04 -0.78
CA LEU A 260 12.79 -11.20 -0.21
C LEU A 260 14.18 -11.82 -0.41
N ASN A 261 14.34 -13.12 -0.14
CA ASN A 261 15.62 -13.82 -0.31
C ASN A 261 16.10 -13.83 -1.76
N ILE A 262 15.20 -14.02 -2.72
CA ILE A 262 15.52 -13.95 -4.15
C ILE A 262 16.04 -12.55 -4.50
N LEU A 263 15.37 -11.49 -4.04
CA LEU A 263 15.77 -10.12 -4.35
C LEU A 263 17.07 -9.71 -3.66
N LEU A 264 17.29 -10.15 -2.42
CA LEU A 264 18.57 -9.97 -1.73
C LEU A 264 19.71 -10.65 -2.49
N GLY A 265 19.48 -11.88 -2.97
CA GLY A 265 20.44 -12.60 -3.81
C GLY A 265 20.72 -11.93 -5.16
N ARG A 266 19.79 -11.10 -5.65
CA ARG A 266 19.95 -10.28 -6.87
C ARG A 266 20.58 -8.91 -6.60
N GLY A 267 20.93 -8.58 -5.35
CA GLY A 267 21.50 -7.29 -4.97
C GLY A 267 20.50 -6.12 -5.02
N VAL A 268 19.20 -6.38 -4.91
CA VAL A 268 18.17 -5.34 -4.85
C VAL A 268 18.27 -4.61 -3.52
N VAL A 269 18.29 -3.28 -3.56
CA VAL A 269 18.33 -2.41 -2.39
C VAL A 269 16.90 -2.07 -1.96
N PHE A 270 16.56 -2.41 -0.72
CA PHE A 270 15.28 -2.07 -0.14
C PHE A 270 15.32 -0.68 0.48
N GLN A 271 14.24 0.09 0.31
CA GLN A 271 14.11 1.44 0.82
C GLN A 271 12.69 1.72 1.29
N ARG A 272 12.53 2.74 2.14
CA ARG A 272 11.21 3.23 2.55
C ARG A 272 10.60 4.11 1.46
N LEU A 273 9.30 4.36 1.54
CA LEU A 273 8.62 5.24 0.59
C LEU A 273 9.16 6.69 0.69
N VAL A 274 9.47 7.15 1.90
CA VAL A 274 10.10 8.47 2.11
C VAL A 274 11.44 8.58 1.39
N ASP A 275 12.27 7.53 1.39
CA ASP A 275 13.57 7.55 0.72
C ASP A 275 13.39 7.66 -0.80
N ALA A 276 12.40 6.95 -1.35
CA ALA A 276 12.03 7.05 -2.76
C ALA A 276 11.46 8.44 -3.10
N ALA A 277 10.66 9.05 -2.22
CA ALA A 277 10.15 10.40 -2.39
C ALA A 277 11.27 11.45 -2.42
N LEU A 278 12.22 11.35 -1.49
CA LEU A 278 13.39 12.25 -1.43
C LEU A 278 14.29 12.14 -2.67
N GLN A 279 14.43 10.93 -3.22
CA GLN A 279 15.14 10.72 -4.48
C GLN A 279 14.37 11.30 -5.66
N ALA A 280 13.06 11.11 -5.71
CA ALA A 280 12.23 11.57 -6.81
C ALA A 280 12.23 13.10 -6.97
N VAL A 281 12.29 13.86 -5.88
CA VAL A 281 12.31 15.33 -5.92
C VAL A 281 13.67 15.93 -6.30
N GLN A 282 14.70 15.12 -6.47
CA GLN A 282 16.00 15.60 -6.98
C GLN A 282 15.95 15.91 -8.48
N GLY A 283 14.94 15.40 -9.18
CA GLY A 283 14.68 15.66 -10.59
C GLY A 283 13.30 16.27 -10.83
N PRO A 284 12.99 16.63 -12.08
CA PRO A 284 11.68 17.10 -12.47
C PRO A 284 10.65 15.97 -12.32
N LEU A 285 9.51 16.27 -11.69
CA LEU A 285 8.38 15.35 -11.60
C LEU A 285 7.26 15.79 -12.55
N PRO A 286 6.68 14.88 -13.35
CA PRO A 286 5.49 15.19 -14.10
C PRO A 286 4.33 15.55 -13.17
N ALA A 287 3.40 16.35 -13.65
CA ALA A 287 2.19 16.70 -12.91
C ALA A 287 0.97 16.08 -13.60
N GLU A 288 0.32 15.14 -12.93
CA GLU A 288 -0.76 14.33 -13.50
C GLU A 288 -2.01 14.35 -12.62
N GLY A 289 -3.16 14.16 -13.24
CA GLY A 289 -4.44 13.94 -12.55
C GLY A 289 -4.56 12.49 -12.05
N ILE A 290 -5.82 12.10 -11.76
CA ILE A 290 -6.16 10.72 -11.42
C ILE A 290 -7.09 10.18 -12.53
N ALA A 291 -6.77 8.99 -13.03
CA ALA A 291 -7.63 8.19 -13.89
C ALA A 291 -8.20 7.00 -13.13
N TRP A 292 -9.17 6.33 -13.70
CA TRP A 292 -9.79 5.14 -13.11
C TRP A 292 -9.70 3.98 -14.10
N SER A 293 -9.25 2.84 -13.63
CA SER A 293 -9.12 1.64 -14.44
C SER A 293 -9.26 0.38 -13.58
N THR A 294 -9.38 -0.76 -14.23
CA THR A 294 -9.45 -2.08 -13.60
C THR A 294 -8.12 -2.81 -13.68
N VAL A 295 -7.88 -3.70 -12.74
CA VAL A 295 -6.74 -4.63 -12.75
C VAL A 295 -7.27 -6.04 -12.87
N PRO A 296 -6.68 -6.92 -13.70
CA PRO A 296 -7.03 -8.32 -13.74
C PRO A 296 -7.04 -8.94 -12.33
N ASN A 297 -7.98 -9.83 -12.08
CA ASN A 297 -8.18 -10.51 -10.79
C ASN A 297 -8.55 -9.61 -9.60
N ARG A 298 -8.85 -8.33 -9.82
CA ARG A 298 -9.34 -7.41 -8.78
C ARG A 298 -10.72 -6.86 -9.14
N ALA A 299 -11.59 -6.74 -8.15
CA ALA A 299 -12.95 -6.22 -8.35
C ALA A 299 -12.97 -4.69 -8.26
N GLY A 300 -13.69 -4.05 -9.19
CA GLY A 300 -13.89 -2.60 -9.22
C GLY A 300 -12.75 -1.84 -9.89
N GLU A 301 -12.94 -0.52 -10.00
CA GLU A 301 -11.94 0.41 -10.53
C GLU A 301 -11.05 0.91 -9.40
N LEU A 302 -9.79 1.15 -9.73
CA LEU A 302 -8.77 1.73 -8.87
C LEU A 302 -8.32 3.08 -9.45
N ALA A 303 -7.78 3.92 -8.59
CA ALA A 303 -7.12 5.16 -9.02
C ALA A 303 -5.77 4.83 -9.68
N PHE A 304 -5.57 5.41 -10.86
CA PHE A 304 -4.37 5.22 -11.67
C PHE A 304 -3.71 6.54 -12.03
N GLN A 305 -2.41 6.47 -12.23
CA GLN A 305 -1.64 7.47 -12.96
C GLN A 305 -2.06 7.42 -14.44
N PRO A 306 -2.56 8.52 -15.05
CA PRO A 306 -3.06 8.51 -16.44
C PRO A 306 -2.05 8.01 -17.46
N SER A 307 -0.82 8.51 -17.44
CA SER A 307 0.23 8.12 -18.40
C SER A 307 0.62 6.64 -18.32
N ALA A 308 0.35 5.97 -17.20
CA ALA A 308 0.59 4.53 -17.08
C ALA A 308 -0.46 3.70 -17.85
N LEU A 309 -1.64 4.25 -18.11
CA LEU A 309 -2.68 3.60 -18.92
C LEU A 309 -2.40 3.73 -20.41
N ASP A 310 -1.84 4.86 -20.85
CA ASP A 310 -1.48 5.09 -22.25
C ASP A 310 -0.37 4.13 -22.72
N GLY A 311 0.57 3.78 -21.82
CA GLY A 311 1.65 2.83 -22.10
C GLY A 311 1.23 1.34 -22.11
N ALA A 312 0.10 0.99 -21.50
CA ALA A 312 -0.39 -0.39 -21.45
C ALA A 312 -1.08 -0.85 -22.75
N GLY A 313 -1.46 0.07 -23.62
CA GLY A 313 -2.10 -0.21 -24.92
C GLY A 313 -1.17 -0.74 -26.02
N HIS A 314 0.13 -0.87 -25.77
CA HIS A 314 1.13 -1.30 -26.77
C HIS A 314 1.82 -2.63 -26.42
N ALA A 315 1.36 -3.35 -25.40
CA ALA A 315 1.86 -4.65 -25.00
C ALA A 315 0.71 -5.66 -24.88
N ALA A 316 0.06 -5.97 -25.99
CA ALA A 316 -0.88 -7.07 -26.17
C ALA A 316 -0.31 -8.07 -27.19
#